data_56e21bf5124ffca6bbb6b9655b8b5e0b
#
_entry.id   56e21bf5124ffca6bbb6b9655b8b5e0b
#
_cell.length_a   1.000
_cell.length_b   1.000
_cell.length_c   1.000
_cell.angle_alpha   90.00
_cell.angle_beta   90.00
_cell.angle_gamma   90.00
#
_symmetry.space_group_name_H-M   'P 1'
#
loop_
_entity.id
_entity.type
_entity.pdbx_description
1 polymer ?
#
loop_
_entity_poly.entity_id
_entity_poly.type
_entity_poly.pdbx_seq_one_letter_code
_entity_poly.pdbx_strand_id
1 'polypeptide(L)'
;MTNNLARTGTISRRDLIGRSIGLLTASALPAAAVAQAGDDGLYTPAVSLAIDRGLSSLVARQIADGSFGDGRGTGLGRNVAVVSLAGLAMLSRGSLPDRGPHGAALDRCVDYIADACEDETGFIIRRESVSRGAMYGHGFATLFLAEVYGTSDRKDLQRKLNHAVDLIVRSQNSEGGWRYEPEPRDADLSVTICQMMALRAARNAGTFVPGETIERAVDYVRRCQNPDGGFMYQLTGGESRFPLTAGAIVALQNAGRYRGKELDDGYDFLSNRAGHNFSLQRNNYFFYAHYYSAQALWQQGGPEWKAWYEQLRDILLSAQLNDGSWLDYTDRTYATAMACIILNTPRSLLPIFQR
;
A
#
# COMPACT_ATOMS: atom_id res chain seq x y z
N MET A 1 -0.46 44.43 -25.06
CA MET A 1 -0.12 44.07 -23.68
C MET A 1 -0.63 42.66 -23.48
N THR A 2 0.25 41.69 -23.65
CA THR A 2 -0.06 40.24 -23.67
C THR A 2 0.35 39.66 -22.33
N ASN A 3 -0.62 39.21 -21.55
CA ASN A 3 -0.40 38.51 -20.31
C ASN A 3 -0.04 37.04 -20.58
N ASN A 4 1.22 36.67 -20.28
CA ASN A 4 1.70 35.29 -20.25
C ASN A 4 1.38 34.71 -18.88
N LEU A 5 0.40 33.82 -18.78
CA LEU A 5 0.17 32.97 -17.63
C LEU A 5 1.05 31.73 -17.76
N ALA A 6 2.05 31.64 -16.89
CA ALA A 6 2.92 30.47 -16.76
C ALA A 6 2.11 29.26 -16.32
N ARG A 7 2.00 28.25 -17.18
CA ARG A 7 1.51 26.91 -16.83
C ARG A 7 2.59 26.18 -16.02
N THR A 8 2.37 25.99 -14.73
CA THR A 8 3.14 25.03 -13.92
C THR A 8 2.69 23.62 -14.30
N GLY A 9 3.35 23.02 -15.28
CA GLY A 9 3.13 21.64 -15.67
C GLY A 9 3.77 20.70 -14.66
N THR A 10 2.98 19.86 -14.01
CA THR A 10 3.44 18.69 -13.28
C THR A 10 4.16 17.75 -14.25
N ILE A 11 5.45 17.49 -14.01
CA ILE A 11 6.27 16.60 -14.82
C ILE A 11 5.82 15.15 -14.57
N SER A 12 5.28 14.50 -15.60
CA SER A 12 4.88 13.08 -15.55
C SER A 12 6.12 12.17 -15.50
N ARG A 13 6.00 10.99 -14.87
CA ARG A 13 7.05 9.94 -14.91
C ARG A 13 7.53 9.62 -16.33
N ARG A 14 6.67 9.74 -17.35
CA ARG A 14 7.03 9.59 -18.76
C ARG A 14 8.02 10.66 -19.23
N ASP A 15 7.90 11.89 -18.73
CA ASP A 15 8.76 13.00 -19.14
C ASP A 15 10.18 12.87 -18.55
N LEU A 16 10.32 12.24 -17.40
CA LEU A 16 11.62 11.92 -16.79
C LEU A 16 12.35 10.77 -17.54
N ILE A 17 11.61 9.79 -18.04
CA ILE A 17 12.20 8.63 -18.75
C ILE A 17 12.48 8.96 -20.24
N GLY A 18 11.66 9.82 -20.86
CA GLY A 18 11.75 10.15 -22.30
C GLY A 18 12.84 11.17 -22.67
N ARG A 19 13.38 11.93 -21.72
CA ARG A 19 14.39 12.99 -22.00
C ARG A 19 15.84 12.57 -21.84
N SER A 20 16.13 11.29 -21.51
CA SER A 20 17.48 10.76 -21.32
C SER A 20 18.08 10.08 -22.56
N ILE A 21 17.52 10.24 -23.76
CA ILE A 21 18.10 9.75 -25.02
C ILE A 21 18.79 10.92 -25.75
N GLY A 22 19.91 11.32 -25.24
CA GLY A 22 20.86 12.17 -25.91
C GLY A 22 22.26 11.73 -25.52
N LEU A 23 23.02 11.17 -26.48
CA LEU A 23 24.37 10.64 -26.40
C LEU A 23 25.18 11.13 -25.19
N LEU A 24 25.39 10.25 -24.22
CA LEU A 24 26.46 10.35 -23.25
C LEU A 24 27.15 8.98 -23.18
N THR A 25 28.43 8.97 -23.45
CA THR A 25 29.35 7.86 -23.31
C THR A 25 29.15 7.14 -21.98
N ALA A 26 29.05 5.82 -22.06
CA ALA A 26 28.91 4.94 -20.92
C ALA A 26 30.09 5.07 -19.94
N SER A 27 29.96 5.93 -18.96
CA SER A 27 30.63 5.78 -17.68
C SER A 27 29.62 5.05 -16.76
N ALA A 28 29.91 3.79 -16.50
CA ALA A 28 29.15 3.00 -15.51
C ALA A 28 29.23 3.74 -14.16
N LEU A 29 28.13 4.44 -13.81
CA LEU A 29 27.95 4.91 -12.44
C LEU A 29 27.78 3.66 -11.56
N PRO A 30 28.55 3.52 -10.48
CA PRO A 30 28.41 2.38 -9.60
C PRO A 30 26.99 2.39 -9.00
N ALA A 31 26.34 1.23 -9.02
CA ALA A 31 25.01 0.98 -8.44
C ALA A 31 24.91 1.27 -6.92
N ALA A 32 25.97 1.79 -6.32
CA ALA A 32 26.09 2.14 -4.91
C ALA A 32 25.62 3.55 -4.54
N ALA A 33 25.25 4.42 -5.50
CA ALA A 33 25.02 5.84 -5.22
C ALA A 33 23.53 6.20 -4.94
N VAL A 34 22.58 5.25 -5.00
CA VAL A 34 21.15 5.53 -4.75
C VAL A 34 20.71 5.17 -3.33
N ALA A 35 21.60 4.67 -2.48
CA ALA A 35 21.22 4.00 -1.22
C ALA A 35 21.70 4.72 0.04
N GLN A 36 21.88 6.02 0.08
CA GLN A 36 22.39 6.68 1.30
C GLN A 36 21.75 8.03 1.64
N ALA A 37 20.43 8.09 1.61
CA ALA A 37 19.71 9.12 2.35
C ALA A 37 18.94 8.42 3.50
N GLY A 38 19.53 8.40 4.71
CA GLY A 38 18.84 8.05 5.94
C GLY A 38 18.97 6.62 6.46
N ASP A 39 20.13 5.97 6.29
CA ASP A 39 20.38 4.71 7.03
C ASP A 39 20.92 5.02 8.44
N ASP A 40 20.02 5.37 9.35
CA ASP A 40 20.29 5.55 10.79
C ASP A 40 20.56 4.20 11.52
N GLY A 41 21.01 3.16 10.80
CA GLY A 41 21.20 1.82 11.33
C GLY A 41 19.89 1.01 11.46
N LEU A 42 18.79 1.52 10.95
CA LEU A 42 17.49 0.82 10.98
C LEU A 42 17.45 -0.35 10.01
N TYR A 43 18.01 -0.18 8.81
CA TYR A 43 18.07 -1.20 7.77
C TYR A 43 19.34 -2.03 7.88
N THR A 44 19.32 -3.07 8.73
CA THR A 44 20.48 -3.94 9.01
C THR A 44 20.66 -5.04 7.96
N PRO A 45 21.85 -5.69 7.87
CA PRO A 45 22.03 -6.90 7.04
C PRO A 45 21.05 -8.01 7.38
N ALA A 46 20.66 -8.15 8.66
CA ALA A 46 19.65 -9.13 9.09
C ALA A 46 18.27 -8.82 8.52
N VAL A 47 17.87 -7.54 8.48
CA VAL A 47 16.62 -7.08 7.82
C VAL A 47 16.66 -7.40 6.32
N SER A 48 17.77 -7.06 5.64
CA SER A 48 17.93 -7.36 4.22
C SER A 48 17.77 -8.85 3.93
N LEU A 49 18.45 -9.69 4.70
CA LEU A 49 18.37 -11.14 4.56
C LEU A 49 16.96 -11.69 4.84
N ALA A 50 16.30 -11.17 5.87
CA ALA A 50 14.93 -11.60 6.20
C ALA A 50 13.94 -11.26 5.07
N ILE A 51 14.05 -10.07 4.48
CA ILE A 51 13.24 -9.69 3.33
C ILE A 51 13.51 -10.62 2.14
N ASP A 52 14.78 -10.88 1.81
CA ASP A 52 15.17 -11.73 0.67
C ASP A 52 14.65 -13.17 0.85
N ARG A 53 14.71 -13.73 2.07
CA ARG A 53 14.11 -15.03 2.40
C ARG A 53 12.59 -15.00 2.28
N GLY A 54 11.94 -13.94 2.74
CA GLY A 54 10.48 -13.74 2.63
C GLY A 54 10.02 -13.70 1.17
N LEU A 55 10.69 -12.91 0.33
CA LEU A 55 10.38 -12.82 -1.09
C LEU A 55 10.65 -14.15 -1.82
N SER A 56 11.73 -14.85 -1.49
CA SER A 56 12.03 -16.19 -2.01
C SER A 56 10.93 -17.18 -1.64
N SER A 57 10.42 -17.11 -0.41
CA SER A 57 9.29 -17.93 0.05
C SER A 57 7.99 -17.61 -0.70
N LEU A 58 7.73 -16.33 -1.04
CA LEU A 58 6.60 -15.95 -1.90
C LEU A 58 6.75 -16.56 -3.29
N VAL A 59 7.90 -16.37 -3.94
CA VAL A 59 8.16 -16.89 -5.28
C VAL A 59 8.01 -18.42 -5.34
N ALA A 60 8.54 -19.15 -4.34
CA ALA A 60 8.43 -20.60 -4.27
C ALA A 60 6.98 -21.11 -4.15
N ARG A 61 6.05 -20.28 -3.68
CA ARG A 61 4.63 -20.63 -3.53
C ARG A 61 3.73 -20.04 -4.62
N GLN A 62 4.29 -19.22 -5.51
CA GLN A 62 3.55 -18.69 -6.63
C GLN A 62 3.22 -19.81 -7.63
N ILE A 63 1.97 -19.90 -8.04
CA ILE A 63 1.52 -20.87 -9.06
C ILE A 63 1.48 -20.22 -10.45
N ALA A 64 1.27 -21.05 -11.47
CA ALA A 64 1.46 -20.63 -12.85
C ALA A 64 0.57 -19.47 -13.31
N ASP A 65 -0.62 -19.31 -12.71
CA ASP A 65 -1.54 -18.21 -13.01
C ASP A 65 -1.16 -16.87 -12.34
N GLY A 66 -0.09 -16.84 -11.55
CA GLY A 66 0.37 -15.64 -10.83
C GLY A 66 -0.18 -15.51 -9.41
N SER A 67 -1.16 -16.33 -9.02
CA SER A 67 -1.65 -16.41 -7.64
C SER A 67 -0.74 -17.26 -6.77
N PHE A 68 -1.13 -17.47 -5.49
CA PHE A 68 -0.32 -18.20 -4.53
C PHE A 68 -1.06 -19.41 -3.95
N GLY A 69 -0.33 -20.49 -3.73
CA GLY A 69 -0.80 -21.62 -2.94
C GLY A 69 -0.83 -21.26 -1.45
N ASP A 70 -1.98 -21.40 -0.80
CA ASP A 70 -2.16 -21.01 0.61
C ASP A 70 -1.72 -22.11 1.62
N GLY A 71 -1.51 -23.33 1.15
CA GLY A 71 -1.13 -24.46 1.98
C GLY A 71 -2.20 -24.91 3.02
N ARG A 72 -3.32 -24.17 3.13
CA ARG A 72 -4.42 -24.41 4.07
C ARG A 72 -5.77 -24.67 3.39
N GLY A 73 -5.86 -24.52 2.08
CA GLY A 73 -7.10 -24.70 1.31
C GLY A 73 -8.14 -23.59 1.54
N THR A 74 -7.74 -22.43 2.06
CA THR A 74 -8.64 -21.27 2.28
C THR A 74 -8.99 -20.53 1.00
N GLY A 75 -8.20 -20.71 -0.07
CA GLY A 75 -8.30 -19.98 -1.33
C GLY A 75 -7.83 -18.53 -1.27
N LEU A 76 -7.40 -18.03 -0.10
CA LEU A 76 -7.01 -16.62 0.07
C LEU A 76 -5.75 -16.25 -0.72
N GLY A 77 -4.86 -17.17 -1.01
CA GLY A 77 -3.71 -16.95 -1.89
C GLY A 77 -4.09 -16.54 -3.32
N ARG A 78 -5.35 -16.75 -3.73
CA ARG A 78 -5.94 -16.29 -4.99
C ARG A 78 -6.68 -14.97 -4.88
N ASN A 79 -6.82 -14.42 -3.66
CA ASN A 79 -7.48 -13.14 -3.45
C ASN A 79 -6.65 -12.01 -4.06
N VAL A 80 -7.29 -11.12 -4.82
CA VAL A 80 -6.60 -10.02 -5.53
C VAL A 80 -5.85 -9.09 -4.57
N ALA A 81 -6.30 -8.89 -3.32
CA ALA A 81 -5.55 -8.14 -2.32
C ALA A 81 -4.22 -8.83 -1.95
N VAL A 82 -4.25 -10.15 -1.75
CA VAL A 82 -3.07 -10.93 -1.36
C VAL A 82 -2.03 -10.95 -2.48
N VAL A 83 -2.46 -11.16 -3.73
CA VAL A 83 -1.58 -11.12 -4.90
C VAL A 83 -0.99 -9.72 -5.09
N SER A 84 -1.79 -8.68 -4.93
CA SER A 84 -1.33 -7.27 -5.02
C SER A 84 -0.30 -6.94 -3.94
N LEU A 85 -0.52 -7.36 -2.71
CA LEU A 85 0.44 -7.16 -1.61
C LEU A 85 1.75 -7.91 -1.85
N ALA A 86 1.71 -9.14 -2.39
CA ALA A 86 2.91 -9.87 -2.77
C ALA A 86 3.69 -9.14 -3.88
N GLY A 87 3.01 -8.61 -4.89
CA GLY A 87 3.60 -7.76 -5.92
C GLY A 87 4.21 -6.48 -5.33
N LEU A 88 3.50 -5.79 -4.45
CA LEU A 88 4.02 -4.59 -3.75
C LEU A 88 5.25 -4.91 -2.89
N ALA A 89 5.31 -6.09 -2.26
CA ALA A 89 6.50 -6.53 -1.52
C ALA A 89 7.71 -6.69 -2.44
N MET A 90 7.55 -7.26 -3.64
CA MET A 90 8.62 -7.38 -4.64
C MET A 90 9.05 -6.01 -5.18
N LEU A 91 8.10 -5.11 -5.45
CA LEU A 91 8.37 -3.72 -5.84
C LEU A 91 9.14 -2.97 -4.75
N SER A 92 8.76 -3.15 -3.48
CA SER A 92 9.41 -2.49 -2.34
C SER A 92 10.90 -2.89 -2.22
N ARG A 93 11.30 -4.04 -2.75
CA ARG A 93 12.69 -4.49 -2.83
C ARG A 93 13.44 -3.98 -4.07
N GLY A 94 12.73 -3.29 -4.98
CA GLY A 94 13.31 -2.70 -6.19
C GLY A 94 13.22 -3.59 -7.43
N SER A 95 12.47 -4.70 -7.39
CA SER A 95 12.12 -5.44 -8.62
C SER A 95 11.09 -4.64 -9.43
N LEU A 96 11.16 -4.73 -10.74
CA LEU A 96 10.16 -4.23 -11.69
C LEU A 96 9.64 -5.42 -12.50
N PRO A 97 8.46 -5.30 -13.16
CA PRO A 97 8.00 -6.36 -14.07
C PRO A 97 9.10 -6.77 -15.05
N ASP A 98 9.36 -8.06 -15.17
CA ASP A 98 10.45 -8.68 -15.93
C ASP A 98 11.88 -8.26 -15.59
N ARG A 99 12.09 -7.43 -14.56
CA ARG A 99 13.41 -6.92 -14.19
C ARG A 99 13.72 -7.09 -12.71
N GLY A 100 14.97 -7.47 -12.41
CA GLY A 100 15.44 -7.71 -11.05
C GLY A 100 15.18 -9.13 -10.55
N PRO A 101 15.56 -9.45 -9.31
CA PRO A 101 15.56 -10.82 -8.78
C PRO A 101 14.18 -11.50 -8.76
N HIS A 102 13.12 -10.72 -8.66
CA HIS A 102 11.73 -11.22 -8.57
C HIS A 102 10.87 -10.72 -9.75
N GLY A 103 11.49 -10.20 -10.82
CA GLY A 103 10.80 -9.54 -11.94
C GLY A 103 9.77 -10.44 -12.64
N ALA A 104 10.13 -11.68 -12.96
CA ALA A 104 9.21 -12.63 -13.58
C ALA A 104 8.03 -13.03 -12.68
N ALA A 105 8.25 -13.11 -11.35
CA ALA A 105 7.18 -13.39 -10.40
C ALA A 105 6.25 -12.18 -10.25
N LEU A 106 6.83 -10.99 -10.25
CA LEU A 106 6.09 -9.72 -10.20
C LEU A 106 5.24 -9.54 -11.46
N ASP A 107 5.77 -9.86 -12.63
CA ASP A 107 5.05 -9.76 -13.90
C ASP A 107 3.82 -10.70 -13.93
N ARG A 108 3.95 -11.92 -13.42
CA ARG A 108 2.78 -12.81 -13.23
C ARG A 108 1.74 -12.23 -12.26
N CYS A 109 2.15 -11.51 -11.22
CA CYS A 109 1.19 -10.79 -10.36
C CYS A 109 0.46 -9.70 -11.14
N VAL A 110 1.17 -8.97 -12.01
CA VAL A 110 0.57 -7.93 -12.86
C VAL A 110 -0.48 -8.54 -13.79
N ASP A 111 -0.13 -9.64 -14.46
CA ASP A 111 -1.06 -10.33 -15.35
C ASP A 111 -2.30 -10.81 -14.60
N TYR A 112 -2.11 -11.49 -13.47
CA TYR A 112 -3.21 -11.99 -12.65
C TYR A 112 -4.20 -10.90 -12.23
N ILE A 113 -3.68 -9.76 -11.75
CA ILE A 113 -4.50 -8.64 -11.30
C ILE A 113 -5.17 -7.92 -12.47
N ALA A 114 -4.44 -7.70 -13.56
CA ALA A 114 -5.01 -7.05 -14.73
C ALA A 114 -6.11 -7.91 -15.37
N ASP A 115 -5.93 -9.25 -15.43
CA ASP A 115 -6.93 -10.17 -15.96
C ASP A 115 -8.14 -10.37 -15.02
N ALA A 116 -8.02 -9.97 -13.76
CA ALA A 116 -9.14 -9.94 -12.81
C ALA A 116 -10.01 -8.67 -12.95
N CYS A 117 -9.60 -7.69 -13.74
CA CYS A 117 -10.36 -6.47 -13.97
C CYS A 117 -11.48 -6.73 -14.98
N GLU A 118 -12.72 -6.65 -14.56
CA GLU A 118 -13.91 -6.75 -15.42
C GLU A 118 -13.95 -5.54 -16.37
N ASP A 119 -14.01 -5.79 -17.67
CA ASP A 119 -13.96 -4.71 -18.69
C ASP A 119 -15.17 -3.77 -18.64
N GLU A 120 -16.36 -4.28 -18.27
CA GLU A 120 -17.59 -3.48 -18.23
C GLU A 120 -17.67 -2.61 -16.98
N THR A 121 -17.26 -3.14 -15.84
CA THR A 121 -17.43 -2.48 -14.54
C THR A 121 -16.16 -1.82 -14.03
N GLY A 122 -14.99 -2.25 -14.48
CA GLY A 122 -13.69 -1.89 -13.90
C GLY A 122 -13.41 -2.57 -12.55
N PHE A 123 -14.28 -3.48 -12.09
CA PHE A 123 -14.11 -4.15 -10.81
C PHE A 123 -13.00 -5.19 -10.88
N ILE A 124 -11.98 -5.03 -10.05
CA ILE A 124 -10.90 -6.00 -9.97
C ILE A 124 -11.26 -7.02 -8.89
N ILE A 125 -11.67 -8.21 -9.32
CA ILE A 125 -12.21 -9.24 -8.43
C ILE A 125 -11.95 -10.65 -8.97
N ARG A 126 -11.71 -11.60 -8.07
CA ARG A 126 -11.78 -13.05 -8.31
C ARG A 126 -12.88 -13.60 -7.39
N ARG A 127 -14.06 -13.83 -7.94
CA ARG A 127 -15.27 -14.16 -7.14
C ARG A 127 -15.15 -15.44 -6.35
N GLU A 128 -14.34 -16.39 -6.83
CA GLU A 128 -14.04 -17.67 -6.18
C GLU A 128 -13.17 -17.54 -4.92
N SER A 129 -12.53 -16.39 -4.73
CA SER A 129 -11.60 -16.13 -3.61
C SER A 129 -11.99 -14.93 -2.75
N VAL A 130 -13.22 -14.44 -2.91
CA VAL A 130 -13.70 -13.30 -2.13
C VAL A 130 -13.94 -13.71 -0.69
N SER A 131 -13.18 -13.11 0.21
CA SER A 131 -13.57 -12.96 1.59
C SER A 131 -14.53 -11.76 1.75
N ARG A 132 -15.13 -11.57 2.91
CA ARG A 132 -15.93 -10.36 3.17
C ARG A 132 -15.17 -9.10 2.79
N GLY A 133 -15.77 -8.25 1.97
CA GLY A 133 -15.19 -6.95 1.60
C GLY A 133 -14.40 -6.96 0.29
N ALA A 134 -15.08 -7.24 -0.82
CA ALA A 134 -14.50 -7.24 -2.16
C ALA A 134 -13.79 -5.91 -2.52
N MET A 135 -14.26 -4.79 -1.98
CA MET A 135 -13.62 -3.47 -2.18
C MET A 135 -12.23 -3.35 -1.54
N TYR A 136 -11.87 -4.13 -0.51
CA TYR A 136 -10.45 -4.21 -0.08
C TYR A 136 -9.58 -4.76 -1.19
N GLY A 137 -10.02 -5.86 -1.81
CA GLY A 137 -9.32 -6.46 -2.95
C GLY A 137 -9.15 -5.47 -4.08
N HIS A 138 -10.21 -4.78 -4.44
CA HIS A 138 -10.22 -3.77 -5.49
C HIS A 138 -9.26 -2.60 -5.19
N GLY A 139 -9.28 -2.08 -3.96
CA GLY A 139 -8.40 -0.97 -3.56
C GLY A 139 -6.92 -1.35 -3.60
N PHE A 140 -6.51 -2.49 -3.01
CA PHE A 140 -5.13 -2.96 -3.09
C PHE A 140 -4.70 -3.30 -4.52
N ALA A 141 -5.59 -3.85 -5.34
CA ALA A 141 -5.32 -4.15 -6.73
C ALA A 141 -5.14 -2.87 -7.57
N THR A 142 -5.99 -1.87 -7.36
CA THR A 142 -5.86 -0.56 -8.02
C THR A 142 -4.56 0.13 -7.60
N LEU A 143 -4.20 0.11 -6.31
CA LEU A 143 -2.92 0.59 -5.81
C LEU A 143 -1.75 -0.11 -6.51
N PHE A 144 -1.77 -1.44 -6.58
CA PHE A 144 -0.71 -2.23 -7.21
C PHE A 144 -0.57 -1.90 -8.71
N LEU A 145 -1.69 -1.89 -9.47
CA LEU A 145 -1.65 -1.52 -10.88
C LEU A 145 -1.11 -0.11 -11.11
N ALA A 146 -1.43 0.83 -10.22
CA ALA A 146 -0.90 2.19 -10.28
C ALA A 146 0.61 2.23 -10.04
N GLU A 147 1.13 1.44 -9.09
CA GLU A 147 2.57 1.39 -8.77
C GLU A 147 3.41 0.74 -9.89
N VAL A 148 2.85 -0.23 -10.65
CA VAL A 148 3.55 -0.86 -11.79
C VAL A 148 3.30 -0.13 -13.10
N TYR A 149 2.33 0.79 -13.17
CA TYR A 149 2.03 1.51 -14.40
C TYR A 149 3.24 2.33 -14.89
N GLY A 150 3.57 2.17 -16.16
CA GLY A 150 4.73 2.80 -16.80
C GLY A 150 6.04 2.01 -16.66
N THR A 151 6.04 0.89 -15.93
CA THR A 151 7.17 -0.04 -15.83
C THR A 151 6.87 -1.43 -16.41
N SER A 152 5.60 -1.78 -16.59
CA SER A 152 5.14 -2.99 -17.26
C SER A 152 4.95 -2.77 -18.76
N ASP A 153 5.22 -3.77 -19.58
CA ASP A 153 5.01 -3.76 -21.04
C ASP A 153 3.56 -4.01 -21.44
N ARG A 154 2.68 -4.30 -20.48
CA ARG A 154 1.27 -4.59 -20.71
C ARG A 154 0.51 -3.37 -21.21
N LYS A 155 -0.09 -3.44 -22.41
CA LYS A 155 -0.67 -2.29 -23.11
C LYS A 155 -2.04 -1.83 -22.56
N ASP A 156 -2.78 -2.72 -21.91
CA ASP A 156 -4.13 -2.45 -21.41
C ASP A 156 -4.18 -1.87 -20.00
N LEU A 157 -3.03 -1.76 -19.30
CA LEU A 157 -2.97 -1.29 -17.90
C LEU A 157 -3.58 0.08 -17.71
N GLN A 158 -3.33 1.05 -18.61
CA GLN A 158 -3.90 2.39 -18.50
C GLN A 158 -5.42 2.36 -18.50
N ARG A 159 -6.02 1.61 -19.44
CA ARG A 159 -7.46 1.49 -19.54
C ARG A 159 -8.04 0.83 -18.29
N LYS A 160 -7.45 -0.29 -17.86
CA LYS A 160 -7.89 -1.00 -16.64
C LYS A 160 -7.77 -0.16 -15.39
N LEU A 161 -6.66 0.56 -15.22
CA LEU A 161 -6.48 1.48 -14.10
C LEU A 161 -7.52 2.62 -14.10
N ASN A 162 -7.81 3.21 -15.25
CA ASN A 162 -8.84 4.24 -15.36
C ASN A 162 -10.22 3.67 -14.99
N HIS A 163 -10.61 2.50 -15.50
CA HIS A 163 -11.88 1.85 -15.15
C HIS A 163 -11.97 1.51 -13.66
N ALA A 164 -10.87 1.04 -13.07
CA ALA A 164 -10.82 0.76 -11.63
C ALA A 164 -11.01 2.02 -10.79
N VAL A 165 -10.36 3.12 -11.17
CA VAL A 165 -10.53 4.43 -10.50
C VAL A 165 -11.97 4.94 -10.67
N ASP A 166 -12.56 4.82 -11.85
CA ASP A 166 -13.95 5.21 -12.10
C ASP A 166 -14.93 4.43 -11.21
N LEU A 167 -14.65 3.13 -10.96
CA LEU A 167 -15.45 2.36 -10.00
C LEU A 167 -15.35 2.93 -8.59
N ILE A 168 -14.14 3.23 -8.12
CA ILE A 168 -13.96 3.83 -6.79
C ILE A 168 -14.74 5.14 -6.70
N VAL A 169 -14.62 6.01 -7.70
CA VAL A 169 -15.27 7.33 -7.69
C VAL A 169 -16.80 7.21 -7.62
N ARG A 170 -17.42 6.34 -8.49
CA ARG A 170 -18.89 6.21 -8.53
C ARG A 170 -19.46 5.42 -7.36
N SER A 171 -18.67 4.63 -6.64
CA SER A 171 -19.11 3.87 -5.47
C SER A 171 -18.95 4.62 -4.14
N GLN A 172 -18.46 5.87 -4.16
CA GLN A 172 -18.41 6.70 -2.97
C GLN A 172 -19.81 7.07 -2.50
N ASN A 173 -20.13 6.83 -1.22
CA ASN A 173 -21.45 7.13 -0.69
C ASN A 173 -21.65 8.63 -0.37
N SER A 174 -22.87 9.00 0.07
CA SER A 174 -23.21 10.39 0.40
C SER A 174 -22.40 10.96 1.58
N GLU A 175 -21.90 10.11 2.48
CA GLU A 175 -21.08 10.51 3.62
C GLU A 175 -19.60 10.76 3.23
N GLY A 176 -19.17 10.35 2.03
CA GLY A 176 -17.82 10.52 1.51
C GLY A 176 -16.92 9.28 1.66
N GLY A 177 -17.43 8.18 2.14
CA GLY A 177 -16.68 6.94 2.36
C GLY A 177 -17.09 5.79 1.43
N TRP A 178 -16.54 4.60 1.71
CA TRP A 178 -16.79 3.34 0.99
C TRP A 178 -16.97 2.18 1.97
N ARG A 179 -17.63 1.12 1.47
CA ARG A 179 -17.81 -0.12 2.19
C ARG A 179 -17.39 -1.33 1.35
N TYR A 180 -17.81 -2.52 1.78
CA TYR A 180 -17.37 -3.82 1.27
C TYR A 180 -17.72 -4.09 -0.18
N GLU A 181 -18.86 -3.57 -0.63
CA GLU A 181 -19.33 -3.74 -2.01
C GLU A 181 -19.23 -2.41 -2.79
N PRO A 182 -19.14 -2.46 -4.13
CA PRO A 182 -19.01 -1.25 -4.97
C PRO A 182 -20.34 -0.50 -5.13
N GLU A 183 -21.06 -0.30 -4.02
CA GLU A 183 -22.35 0.35 -3.96
C GLU A 183 -22.30 1.52 -2.97
N PRO A 184 -22.83 2.71 -3.32
CA PRO A 184 -22.73 3.91 -2.49
C PRO A 184 -23.81 3.95 -1.38
N ARG A 185 -23.92 2.88 -0.58
CA ARG A 185 -24.95 2.75 0.48
C ARG A 185 -24.45 3.26 1.83
N ASP A 186 -23.46 2.60 2.38
CA ASP A 186 -22.86 2.90 3.68
C ASP A 186 -21.32 2.96 3.57
N ALA A 187 -20.64 3.28 4.65
CA ALA A 187 -19.20 3.39 4.67
C ALA A 187 -18.61 2.90 5.98
N ASP A 188 -17.37 2.45 5.92
CA ASP A 188 -16.50 2.27 7.08
C ASP A 188 -15.10 2.83 6.82
N LEU A 189 -14.43 3.17 7.91
CA LEU A 189 -13.15 3.83 7.85
C LEU A 189 -12.07 2.95 7.20
N SER A 190 -12.07 1.65 7.43
CA SER A 190 -11.01 0.76 6.95
C SER A 190 -11.02 0.57 5.43
N VAL A 191 -12.20 0.43 4.82
CA VAL A 191 -12.33 0.41 3.35
C VAL A 191 -12.04 1.80 2.78
N THR A 192 -12.51 2.86 3.42
CA THR A 192 -12.26 4.24 3.01
C THR A 192 -10.75 4.53 2.93
N ILE A 193 -9.97 4.15 3.94
CA ILE A 193 -8.51 4.27 3.94
C ILE A 193 -7.90 3.58 2.71
N CYS A 194 -8.33 2.34 2.42
CA CYS A 194 -7.82 1.56 1.30
C CYS A 194 -8.09 2.24 -0.04
N GLN A 195 -9.31 2.76 -0.27
CA GLN A 195 -9.65 3.49 -1.50
C GLN A 195 -8.86 4.81 -1.62
N MET A 196 -8.66 5.55 -0.54
CA MET A 196 -7.87 6.78 -0.56
C MET A 196 -6.41 6.52 -0.96
N MET A 197 -5.82 5.42 -0.50
CA MET A 197 -4.47 5.01 -0.93
C MET A 197 -4.45 4.65 -2.42
N ALA A 198 -5.44 3.90 -2.90
CA ALA A 198 -5.56 3.53 -4.31
C ALA A 198 -5.68 4.77 -5.21
N LEU A 199 -6.54 5.72 -4.83
CA LEU A 199 -6.72 6.98 -5.56
C LEU A 199 -5.45 7.84 -5.55
N ARG A 200 -4.70 7.88 -4.45
CA ARG A 200 -3.41 8.58 -4.38
C ARG A 200 -2.39 7.96 -5.33
N ALA A 201 -2.23 6.64 -5.32
CA ALA A 201 -1.31 5.94 -6.23
C ALA A 201 -1.71 6.15 -7.70
N ALA A 202 -2.99 6.03 -8.03
CA ALA A 202 -3.51 6.28 -9.37
C ALA A 202 -3.23 7.72 -9.84
N ARG A 203 -3.41 8.71 -8.97
CA ARG A 203 -3.08 10.11 -9.26
C ARG A 203 -1.58 10.30 -9.48
N ASN A 204 -0.71 9.66 -8.69
CA ASN A 204 0.74 9.67 -8.88
C ASN A 204 1.14 9.02 -10.23
N ALA A 205 0.37 8.02 -10.68
CA ALA A 205 0.54 7.37 -11.99
C ALA A 205 0.00 8.20 -13.17
N GLY A 206 -0.63 9.35 -12.90
CA GLY A 206 -1.18 10.26 -13.92
C GLY A 206 -2.63 9.99 -14.31
N THR A 207 -3.34 9.10 -13.60
CA THR A 207 -4.78 8.89 -13.76
C THR A 207 -5.54 10.06 -13.14
N PHE A 208 -6.58 10.52 -13.82
CA PHE A 208 -7.43 11.60 -13.30
C PHE A 208 -8.28 11.09 -12.12
N VAL A 209 -8.23 11.82 -11.02
CA VAL A 209 -9.05 11.60 -9.81
C VAL A 209 -9.73 12.93 -9.46
N PRO A 210 -11.07 12.99 -9.40
CA PRO A 210 -11.78 14.22 -9.03
C PRO A 210 -11.38 14.70 -7.63
N GLY A 211 -11.04 15.99 -7.52
CA GLY A 211 -10.65 16.58 -6.23
C GLY A 211 -11.76 16.50 -5.19
N GLU A 212 -13.02 16.65 -5.60
CA GLU A 212 -14.20 16.54 -4.73
C GLU A 212 -14.29 15.15 -4.05
N THR A 213 -13.99 14.08 -4.78
CA THR A 213 -13.96 12.70 -4.20
C THR A 213 -12.96 12.63 -3.04
N ILE A 214 -11.79 13.24 -3.19
CA ILE A 214 -10.77 13.26 -2.13
C ILE A 214 -11.21 14.12 -0.95
N GLU A 215 -11.75 15.32 -1.19
CA GLU A 215 -12.18 16.21 -0.10
C GLU A 215 -13.34 15.60 0.73
N ARG A 216 -14.29 14.96 0.07
CA ARG A 216 -15.38 14.24 0.76
C ARG A 216 -14.83 13.07 1.59
N ALA A 217 -13.84 12.34 1.09
CA ALA A 217 -13.21 11.26 1.83
C ALA A 217 -12.43 11.79 3.06
N VAL A 218 -11.72 12.90 2.91
CA VAL A 218 -11.04 13.59 4.04
C VAL A 218 -12.04 13.98 5.12
N ASP A 219 -13.20 14.55 4.72
CA ASP A 219 -14.25 14.92 5.67
C ASP A 219 -14.81 13.70 6.39
N TYR A 220 -15.07 12.60 5.67
CA TYR A 220 -15.51 11.34 6.28
C TYR A 220 -14.50 10.83 7.33
N VAL A 221 -13.20 10.80 6.98
CA VAL A 221 -12.13 10.37 7.89
C VAL A 221 -12.08 11.24 9.14
N ARG A 222 -12.14 12.58 9.00
CA ARG A 222 -12.14 13.51 10.12
C ARG A 222 -13.31 13.29 11.07
N ARG A 223 -14.51 13.06 10.55
CA ARG A 223 -15.69 12.76 11.36
C ARG A 223 -15.62 11.43 12.11
N CYS A 224 -14.74 10.51 11.68
CA CYS A 224 -14.48 9.27 12.42
C CYS A 224 -13.53 9.46 13.61
N GLN A 225 -12.98 10.66 13.87
CA GLN A 225 -12.13 10.88 15.02
C GLN A 225 -12.93 11.06 16.31
N ASN A 226 -12.53 10.35 17.36
CA ASN A 226 -13.09 10.46 18.70
C ASN A 226 -12.35 11.53 19.53
N PRO A 227 -12.94 12.00 20.65
CA PRO A 227 -12.30 12.97 21.54
C PRO A 227 -10.97 12.52 22.16
N ASP A 228 -10.69 11.21 22.21
CA ASP A 228 -9.42 10.64 22.67
C ASP A 228 -8.29 10.68 21.62
N GLY A 229 -8.55 11.28 20.45
CA GLY A 229 -7.62 11.39 19.33
C GLY A 229 -7.58 10.17 18.40
N GLY A 230 -8.12 9.03 18.82
CA GLY A 230 -8.21 7.84 18.00
C GLY A 230 -9.40 7.87 17.04
N PHE A 231 -9.48 6.86 16.15
CA PHE A 231 -10.51 6.81 15.13
C PHE A 231 -11.41 5.57 15.29
N MET A 232 -12.71 5.78 15.19
CA MET A 232 -13.75 4.76 15.23
C MET A 232 -13.97 4.12 13.85
N TYR A 233 -14.67 2.98 13.83
CA TYR A 233 -14.89 2.21 12.62
C TYR A 233 -15.90 2.84 11.66
N GLN A 234 -17.00 3.38 12.18
CA GLN A 234 -18.10 3.97 11.41
C GLN A 234 -18.67 5.20 12.12
N LEU A 235 -19.29 6.10 11.37
CA LEU A 235 -19.92 7.32 11.91
C LEU A 235 -21.09 7.05 12.87
N THR A 236 -21.58 5.82 12.91
CA THR A 236 -22.60 5.40 13.89
C THR A 236 -22.07 5.33 15.33
N GLY A 237 -20.75 5.54 15.53
CA GLY A 237 -20.09 5.52 16.81
C GLY A 237 -19.25 4.26 17.03
N GLY A 238 -18.53 4.24 18.13
CA GLY A 238 -17.69 3.13 18.55
C GLY A 238 -16.39 3.56 19.18
N GLU A 239 -15.65 2.59 19.72
CA GLU A 239 -14.35 2.83 20.35
C GLU A 239 -13.26 3.12 19.31
N SER A 240 -12.29 3.93 19.71
CA SER A 240 -11.07 4.17 18.97
C SER A 240 -10.23 2.89 18.85
N ARG A 241 -9.71 2.61 17.65
CA ARG A 241 -8.92 1.42 17.39
C ARG A 241 -7.56 1.79 16.82
N PHE A 242 -6.52 1.19 17.35
CA PHE A 242 -5.15 1.42 16.91
C PHE A 242 -4.95 1.25 15.39
N PRO A 243 -5.40 0.13 14.74
CA PRO A 243 -5.24 -0.03 13.30
C PRO A 243 -5.96 1.03 12.47
N LEU A 244 -7.13 1.46 12.92
CA LEU A 244 -7.93 2.47 12.22
C LEU A 244 -7.32 3.86 12.38
N THR A 245 -6.77 4.16 13.55
CA THR A 245 -6.08 5.43 13.80
C THR A 245 -4.84 5.55 12.92
N ALA A 246 -4.01 4.51 12.86
CA ALA A 246 -2.84 4.49 11.98
C ALA A 246 -3.24 4.66 10.50
N GLY A 247 -4.27 3.94 10.06
CA GLY A 247 -4.77 4.04 8.69
C GLY A 247 -5.39 5.41 8.37
N ALA A 248 -6.12 6.01 9.31
CA ALA A 248 -6.68 7.35 9.13
C ALA A 248 -5.61 8.42 8.95
N ILE A 249 -4.53 8.36 9.74
CA ILE A 249 -3.36 9.23 9.57
C ILE A 249 -2.78 9.06 8.15
N VAL A 250 -2.56 7.82 7.69
CA VAL A 250 -2.07 7.54 6.33
C VAL A 250 -3.02 8.08 5.27
N ALA A 251 -4.34 7.90 5.43
CA ALA A 251 -5.33 8.42 4.49
C ALA A 251 -5.28 9.95 4.38
N LEU A 252 -5.18 10.65 5.51
CA LEU A 252 -5.03 12.12 5.54
C LEU A 252 -3.71 12.56 4.88
N GLN A 253 -2.60 11.89 5.16
CA GLN A 253 -1.31 12.16 4.52
C GLN A 253 -1.38 11.95 2.99
N ASN A 254 -2.02 10.88 2.54
CA ASN A 254 -2.24 10.60 1.11
C ASN A 254 -3.12 11.63 0.41
N ALA A 255 -3.98 12.32 1.17
CA ALA A 255 -4.74 13.47 0.70
C ALA A 255 -3.94 14.79 0.78
N GLY A 256 -2.65 14.75 1.14
CA GLY A 256 -1.79 15.93 1.25
C GLY A 256 -1.92 16.69 2.57
N ARG A 257 -2.55 16.09 3.58
CA ARG A 257 -2.67 16.66 4.94
C ARG A 257 -1.55 16.10 5.81
N TYR A 258 -0.50 16.89 6.03
CA TYR A 258 0.69 16.46 6.79
C TYR A 258 0.80 17.14 8.16
N ARG A 259 -0.10 18.05 8.49
CA ARG A 259 -0.15 18.80 9.76
C ARG A 259 -1.60 19.09 10.13
N GLY A 260 -1.86 19.26 11.40
CA GLY A 260 -3.16 19.61 11.95
C GLY A 260 -3.45 18.87 13.23
N LYS A 261 -4.34 19.44 14.05
CA LYS A 261 -4.71 18.89 15.35
C LYS A 261 -5.19 17.42 15.25
N GLU A 262 -5.90 17.08 14.19
CA GLU A 262 -6.38 15.72 13.96
C GLU A 262 -5.25 14.71 13.81
N LEU A 263 -4.12 15.11 13.21
CA LEU A 263 -2.92 14.27 13.10
C LEU A 263 -2.16 14.19 14.41
N ASP A 264 -1.97 15.33 15.08
CA ASP A 264 -1.26 15.41 16.36
C ASP A 264 -1.96 14.55 17.42
N ASP A 265 -3.29 14.70 17.58
CA ASP A 265 -4.10 13.88 18.48
C ASP A 265 -4.05 12.37 18.10
N GLY A 266 -4.04 12.06 16.80
CA GLY A 266 -3.92 10.68 16.31
C GLY A 266 -2.56 10.06 16.64
N TYR A 267 -1.47 10.79 16.50
CA TYR A 267 -0.13 10.34 16.90
C TYR A 267 -0.01 10.14 18.41
N ASP A 268 -0.59 11.04 19.20
CA ASP A 268 -0.65 10.90 20.67
C ASP A 268 -1.41 9.63 21.07
N PHE A 269 -2.55 9.34 20.41
CA PHE A 269 -3.28 8.11 20.63
C PHE A 269 -2.44 6.87 20.29
N LEU A 270 -1.74 6.86 19.13
CA LEU A 270 -0.88 5.75 18.75
C LEU A 270 0.24 5.51 19.75
N SER A 271 0.91 6.56 20.21
CA SER A 271 2.00 6.49 21.18
C SER A 271 1.53 5.93 22.51
N ASN A 272 0.38 6.37 23.01
CA ASN A 272 -0.19 5.90 24.27
C ASN A 272 -0.70 4.45 24.23
N ARG A 273 -0.98 3.92 23.04
CA ARG A 273 -1.53 2.56 22.84
C ARG A 273 -0.53 1.58 22.23
N ALA A 274 0.69 2.02 21.89
CA ALA A 274 1.68 1.21 21.18
C ALA A 274 1.98 -0.11 21.89
N GLY A 275 2.22 -0.09 23.19
CA GLY A 275 2.64 -1.27 23.94
C GLY A 275 1.69 -2.49 23.89
N HIS A 276 0.41 -2.26 23.62
CA HIS A 276 -0.59 -3.32 23.53
C HIS A 276 -0.66 -3.99 22.15
N ASN A 277 -0.04 -3.40 21.12
CA ASN A 277 -0.17 -3.84 19.72
C ASN A 277 1.04 -4.62 19.21
N PHE A 278 2.12 -4.70 19.98
CA PHE A 278 3.34 -5.42 19.60
C PHE A 278 3.31 -6.95 19.85
N SER A 279 2.15 -7.53 20.11
CA SER A 279 2.01 -8.98 20.26
C SER A 279 1.44 -9.63 19.01
N LEU A 280 2.27 -10.33 18.25
CA LEU A 280 1.86 -11.09 17.06
C LEU A 280 0.80 -12.17 17.40
N GLN A 281 0.84 -12.74 18.59
CA GLN A 281 -0.04 -13.84 19.00
C GLN A 281 -1.39 -13.37 19.56
N ARG A 282 -1.46 -12.14 20.07
CA ARG A 282 -2.66 -11.60 20.73
C ARG A 282 -3.43 -10.60 19.88
N ASN A 283 -2.88 -10.18 18.73
CA ASN A 283 -3.47 -9.17 17.87
C ASN A 283 -3.85 -9.77 16.52
N ASN A 284 -5.12 -10.07 16.32
CA ASN A 284 -5.65 -10.60 15.07
C ASN A 284 -5.43 -9.66 13.86
N TYR A 285 -5.08 -8.40 14.10
CA TYR A 285 -4.83 -7.39 13.06
C TYR A 285 -3.39 -6.90 13.07
N PHE A 286 -2.44 -7.70 13.57
CA PHE A 286 -1.05 -7.29 13.73
C PHE A 286 -0.45 -6.72 12.44
N PHE A 287 -0.46 -7.48 11.36
CA PHE A 287 0.12 -7.02 10.09
C PHE A 287 -0.63 -5.82 9.49
N TYR A 288 -1.95 -5.82 9.57
CA TYR A 288 -2.76 -4.69 9.11
C TYR A 288 -2.44 -3.41 9.91
N ALA A 289 -2.39 -3.51 11.22
CA ALA A 289 -2.07 -2.40 12.11
C ALA A 289 -0.68 -1.83 11.81
N HIS A 290 0.32 -2.71 11.73
CA HIS A 290 1.71 -2.29 11.55
C HIS A 290 2.04 -1.87 10.12
N TYR A 291 1.32 -2.34 9.12
CA TYR A 291 1.41 -1.83 7.75
C TYR A 291 1.08 -0.33 7.67
N TYR A 292 0.01 0.10 8.33
CA TYR A 292 -0.35 1.52 8.37
C TYR A 292 0.51 2.31 9.35
N SER A 293 0.81 1.75 10.53
CA SER A 293 1.66 2.46 11.50
C SER A 293 3.08 2.71 10.96
N ALA A 294 3.64 1.77 10.19
CA ALA A 294 4.93 1.97 9.54
C ALA A 294 4.92 3.19 8.61
N GLN A 295 3.86 3.34 7.81
CA GLN A 295 3.72 4.48 6.90
C GLN A 295 3.49 5.79 7.66
N ALA A 296 2.55 5.80 8.62
CA ALA A 296 2.22 6.98 9.42
C ALA A 296 3.46 7.53 10.14
N LEU A 297 4.15 6.67 10.89
CA LEU A 297 5.31 7.06 11.70
C LEU A 297 6.55 7.35 10.83
N TRP A 298 6.74 6.65 9.70
CA TRP A 298 7.78 7.00 8.73
C TRP A 298 7.61 8.44 8.20
N GLN A 299 6.37 8.83 7.91
CA GLN A 299 6.07 10.19 7.46
C GLN A 299 6.23 11.23 8.57
N GLN A 300 5.98 10.87 9.83
CA GLN A 300 6.25 11.70 10.99
C GLN A 300 7.77 11.87 11.19
N GLY A 301 8.51 10.76 11.11
CA GLY A 301 9.95 10.72 11.34
C GLY A 301 10.31 10.84 12.83
N GLY A 302 11.55 11.18 13.10
CA GLY A 302 12.01 11.47 14.46
C GLY A 302 12.31 10.23 15.32
N PRO A 303 12.55 10.45 16.64
CA PRO A 303 12.92 9.38 17.56
C PRO A 303 11.78 8.37 17.78
N GLU A 304 10.52 8.79 17.69
CA GLU A 304 9.34 7.94 17.84
C GLU A 304 9.29 6.87 16.76
N TRP A 305 9.49 7.28 15.49
CA TRP A 305 9.62 6.35 14.37
C TRP A 305 10.74 5.35 14.61
N LYS A 306 11.92 5.83 15.02
CA LYS A 306 13.09 4.99 15.24
C LYS A 306 12.83 3.91 16.28
N ALA A 307 12.38 4.30 17.46
CA ALA A 307 12.10 3.39 18.56
C ALA A 307 11.02 2.37 18.21
N TRP A 308 9.96 2.83 17.51
CA TRP A 308 8.87 1.97 17.07
C TRP A 308 9.33 0.95 16.02
N TYR A 309 10.11 1.38 15.03
CA TYR A 309 10.59 0.50 13.99
C TYR A 309 11.59 -0.54 14.54
N GLU A 310 12.51 -0.15 15.41
CA GLU A 310 13.46 -1.07 16.04
C GLU A 310 12.74 -2.19 16.78
N GLN A 311 11.75 -1.87 17.59
CA GLN A 311 10.95 -2.86 18.30
C GLN A 311 10.20 -3.80 17.34
N LEU A 312 9.54 -3.25 16.32
CA LEU A 312 8.78 -4.06 15.35
C LEU A 312 9.69 -4.95 14.50
N ARG A 313 10.83 -4.40 14.05
CA ARG A 313 11.88 -5.13 13.34
C ARG A 313 12.30 -6.37 14.10
N ASP A 314 12.63 -6.23 15.38
CA ASP A 314 13.14 -7.33 16.21
C ASP A 314 12.07 -8.43 16.41
N ILE A 315 10.80 -8.03 16.56
CA ILE A 315 9.66 -8.96 16.59
C ILE A 315 9.54 -9.73 15.27
N LEU A 316 9.56 -9.01 14.14
CA LEU A 316 9.43 -9.64 12.83
C LEU A 316 10.61 -10.56 12.52
N LEU A 317 11.85 -10.17 12.85
CA LEU A 317 13.02 -11.03 12.66
C LEU A 317 12.93 -12.32 13.49
N SER A 318 12.48 -12.21 14.74
CA SER A 318 12.32 -13.39 15.62
C SER A 318 11.17 -14.31 15.22
N ALA A 319 10.15 -13.79 14.56
CA ALA A 319 8.95 -14.52 14.14
C ALA A 319 9.07 -15.17 12.75
N GLN A 320 10.16 -14.92 12.01
CA GLN A 320 10.35 -15.50 10.69
C GLN A 320 10.59 -17.01 10.77
N LEU A 321 9.84 -17.78 9.99
CA LEU A 321 9.96 -19.23 9.92
C LEU A 321 11.20 -19.67 9.12
N ASN A 322 11.56 -20.95 9.25
CA ASN A 322 12.71 -21.54 8.56
C ASN A 322 12.59 -21.46 7.03
N ASP A 323 11.37 -21.49 6.48
CA ASP A 323 11.10 -21.34 5.05
C ASP A 323 11.09 -19.87 4.58
N GLY A 324 11.42 -18.92 5.45
CA GLY A 324 11.47 -17.50 5.20
C GLY A 324 10.12 -16.78 5.31
N SER A 325 9.03 -17.47 5.54
CA SER A 325 7.69 -16.87 5.64
C SER A 325 7.35 -16.37 7.05
N TRP A 326 6.24 -15.64 7.15
CA TRP A 326 5.55 -15.34 8.41
C TRP A 326 4.14 -15.91 8.41
N LEU A 327 3.59 -16.10 9.60
CA LEU A 327 2.23 -16.62 9.79
C LEU A 327 1.29 -15.54 10.31
N ASP A 328 0.08 -15.56 9.78
CA ASP A 328 -1.07 -14.84 10.29
C ASP A 328 -2.30 -15.78 10.28
N TYR A 329 -3.33 -15.41 11.02
CA TYR A 329 -4.58 -16.16 11.02
C TYR A 329 -5.29 -16.08 9.65
N THR A 330 -5.04 -15.00 8.90
CA THR A 330 -5.64 -14.75 7.58
C THR A 330 -5.03 -15.68 6.53
N ASP A 331 -3.76 -15.47 6.21
CA ASP A 331 -3.05 -16.22 5.18
C ASP A 331 -1.53 -16.02 5.31
N ARG A 332 -0.76 -17.05 4.98
CA ARG A 332 0.71 -17.02 5.05
C ARG A 332 1.32 -16.08 4.01
N THR A 333 0.76 -16.01 2.81
CA THR A 333 1.23 -15.11 1.73
C THR A 333 1.01 -13.66 2.12
N TYR A 334 -0.18 -13.37 2.66
CA TYR A 334 -0.52 -12.07 3.23
C TYR A 334 0.48 -11.63 4.30
N ALA A 335 0.71 -12.47 5.31
CA ALA A 335 1.63 -12.16 6.40
C ALA A 335 3.06 -11.90 5.90
N THR A 336 3.54 -12.74 4.97
CA THR A 336 4.88 -12.63 4.40
C THR A 336 5.04 -11.35 3.56
N ALA A 337 4.05 -11.03 2.73
CA ALA A 337 4.05 -9.80 1.94
C ALA A 337 4.06 -8.55 2.83
N MET A 338 3.18 -8.51 3.83
CA MET A 338 3.10 -7.40 4.79
C MET A 338 4.41 -7.24 5.58
N ALA A 339 4.99 -8.34 6.10
CA ALA A 339 6.26 -8.29 6.82
C ALA A 339 7.40 -7.72 5.95
N CYS A 340 7.50 -8.16 4.68
CA CYS A 340 8.50 -7.64 3.74
C CYS A 340 8.32 -6.14 3.48
N ILE A 341 7.09 -5.67 3.29
CA ILE A 341 6.79 -4.23 3.06
C ILE A 341 7.15 -3.42 4.31
N ILE A 342 6.73 -3.86 5.49
CA ILE A 342 7.00 -3.19 6.77
C ILE A 342 8.50 -3.09 7.01
N LEU A 343 9.23 -4.19 6.89
CA LEU A 343 10.69 -4.22 7.07
C LEU A 343 11.43 -3.34 6.05
N ASN A 344 10.86 -3.15 4.86
CA ASN A 344 11.48 -2.37 3.81
C ASN A 344 11.11 -0.86 3.84
N THR A 345 10.21 -0.44 4.75
CA THR A 345 9.74 0.95 4.86
C THR A 345 10.91 1.97 4.95
N PRO A 346 12.00 1.74 5.70
CA PRO A 346 13.10 2.71 5.78
C PRO A 346 13.78 3.02 4.44
N ARG A 347 13.62 2.16 3.43
CA ARG A 347 14.14 2.39 2.08
C ARG A 347 13.20 3.20 1.18
N SER A 348 11.93 3.35 1.56
CA SER A 348 10.88 4.13 0.88
C SER A 348 10.84 3.96 -0.65
N LEU A 349 11.09 2.75 -1.17
CA LEU A 349 11.16 2.50 -2.62
C LEU A 349 9.78 2.53 -3.30
N LEU A 350 8.70 2.29 -2.55
CA LEU A 350 7.34 2.43 -3.07
C LEU A 350 6.95 3.91 -3.15
N PRO A 351 6.55 4.42 -4.33
CA PRO A 351 6.09 5.79 -4.49
C PRO A 351 4.97 6.21 -3.55
N ILE A 352 4.07 5.30 -3.19
CA ILE A 352 2.98 5.58 -2.23
C ILE A 352 3.51 5.94 -0.83
N PHE A 353 4.73 5.55 -0.47
CA PHE A 353 5.37 5.88 0.82
C PHE A 353 6.17 7.18 0.78
N GLN A 354 6.30 7.79 -0.39
CA GLN A 354 7.03 9.05 -0.57
C GLN A 354 6.08 10.24 -0.34
N ARG A 355 6.65 11.35 0.18
CA ARG A 355 5.92 12.61 0.38
C ARG A 355 5.60 13.32 -0.93
#